data_8c4545509bd46bb2190f1fd20982b4fa
#
_entry.id   8c4545509bd46bb2190f1fd20982b4fa
#
_cell.length_a   1.000
_cell.length_b   1.000
_cell.length_c   1.000
_cell.angle_alpha   90.00
_cell.angle_beta   90.00
_cell.angle_gamma   90.00
#
_symmetry.space_group_name_H-M   'P 1'
#
loop_
_entity.id
_entity.type
_entity.pdbx_description
1 polymer ?
#
loop_
_entity_poly.entity_id
_entity_poly.type
_entity_poly.pdbx_seq_one_letter_code
_entity_poly.pdbx_strand_id
1 'polypeptide(L)'
;MHQVKGLHEYDKKPLTWMLDSIFSIRKLRFPMLHYQTIPVTAFEQNCSVLWCDQTQEAAVVDPGGDLDRITGFIQRKGLQLKQILLTHAHIDHAGGTATLAKEQAIPIIGPHEGDQFWIDGLPEQSQRFGFPPAGHFTPNRWLHDGDTVQVGNCLLSVRHCPGHTPGHVVFYSPEIQRAFVGDV
;
A
#
# COMPACT_ATOMS: atom_id res chain seq x y z
N MET A 1 -70.97 -8.31 43.66
CA MET A 1 -69.65 -7.83 44.13
C MET A 1 -68.57 -8.65 43.44
N HIS A 2 -67.99 -8.14 42.35
CA HIS A 2 -66.79 -8.72 41.76
C HIS A 2 -65.78 -7.58 41.55
N GLN A 3 -64.69 -7.68 42.26
CA GLN A 3 -63.52 -6.77 42.14
C GLN A 3 -62.75 -7.16 40.89
N VAL A 4 -62.52 -6.21 39.99
CA VAL A 4 -61.54 -6.27 38.91
C VAL A 4 -60.23 -5.74 39.45
N LYS A 5 -59.23 -6.63 39.64
CA LYS A 5 -57.87 -6.28 40.00
C LYS A 5 -57.03 -6.20 38.72
N GLY A 6 -56.21 -5.17 38.63
CA GLY A 6 -54.89 -5.20 37.97
C GLY A 6 -54.85 -4.63 36.57
N LEU A 7 -54.73 -3.29 36.47
CA LEU A 7 -54.06 -2.66 35.33
C LEU A 7 -52.56 -2.71 35.56
N HIS A 8 -51.85 -3.47 34.77
CA HIS A 8 -50.36 -3.46 34.74
C HIS A 8 -49.88 -2.08 34.30
N GLU A 9 -49.13 -1.47 35.17
CA GLU A 9 -48.38 -0.25 34.90
C GLU A 9 -47.29 -0.55 33.83
N TYR A 10 -47.50 -0.10 32.61
CA TYR A 10 -46.50 -0.16 31.53
C TYR A 10 -45.42 0.85 31.91
N ASP A 11 -44.26 0.32 32.29
CA ASP A 11 -43.02 1.03 32.53
C ASP A 11 -42.65 1.90 31.30
N LYS A 12 -42.95 3.18 31.39
CA LYS A 12 -42.64 4.17 30.35
C LYS A 12 -41.14 4.45 30.39
N LYS A 13 -40.34 3.54 29.82
CA LYS A 13 -38.94 3.86 29.53
C LYS A 13 -38.94 5.03 28.56
N PRO A 14 -38.22 6.12 28.87
CA PRO A 14 -38.20 7.28 27.98
C PRO A 14 -37.60 6.90 26.62
N LEU A 15 -38.16 7.39 25.53
CA LEU A 15 -37.70 7.15 24.14
C LEU A 15 -36.22 7.50 23.93
N THR A 16 -35.57 8.17 24.84
CA THR A 16 -34.16 8.57 24.79
C THR A 16 -33.19 7.38 24.59
N TRP A 17 -33.45 6.22 25.26
CA TRP A 17 -32.60 5.04 25.09
C TRP A 17 -32.64 4.46 23.66
N MET A 18 -33.76 4.62 22.96
CA MET A 18 -33.92 4.19 21.57
C MET A 18 -33.17 5.13 20.62
N LEU A 19 -33.16 6.41 20.91
CA LEU A 19 -32.41 7.41 20.14
C LEU A 19 -30.90 7.23 20.32
N ASP A 20 -30.43 6.96 21.53
CA ASP A 20 -29.02 6.70 21.83
C ASP A 20 -28.51 5.42 21.11
N SER A 21 -29.38 4.40 20.98
CA SER A 21 -29.07 3.19 20.22
C SER A 21 -29.03 3.43 18.69
N ILE A 22 -29.85 4.37 18.20
CA ILE A 22 -29.89 4.75 16.78
C ILE A 22 -28.78 5.75 16.44
N PHE A 23 -28.38 6.63 17.35
CA PHE A 23 -27.27 7.56 17.18
C PHE A 23 -25.89 6.96 17.45
N SER A 24 -25.81 5.74 17.98
CA SER A 24 -24.59 4.93 17.99
C SER A 24 -24.36 4.25 16.63
N ILE A 25 -24.76 4.88 15.53
CA ILE A 25 -24.17 4.62 14.23
C ILE A 25 -22.72 5.06 14.38
N ARG A 26 -21.80 4.13 14.69
CA ARG A 26 -20.38 4.32 14.40
C ARG A 26 -20.35 4.95 13.01
N LYS A 27 -19.93 6.21 12.93
CA LYS A 27 -19.68 6.85 11.63
C LYS A 27 -18.94 5.82 10.83
N LEU A 28 -19.58 5.25 9.80
CA LEU A 28 -18.93 4.36 8.84
C LEU A 28 -17.82 5.21 8.23
N ARG A 29 -16.66 5.14 8.83
CA ARG A 29 -15.48 5.83 8.31
C ARG A 29 -14.92 4.91 7.25
N PHE A 30 -15.06 5.29 5.99
CA PHE A 30 -14.42 4.59 4.90
C PHE A 30 -12.90 4.59 5.12
N PRO A 31 -12.21 3.50 4.79
CA PRO A 31 -10.77 3.47 4.87
C PRO A 31 -10.19 4.56 3.98
N MET A 32 -9.16 5.25 4.42
CA MET A 32 -8.48 6.25 3.62
C MET A 32 -7.03 5.87 3.41
N LEU A 33 -6.60 5.90 2.15
CA LEU A 33 -5.21 5.72 1.79
C LEU A 33 -4.45 7.01 2.08
N HIS A 34 -3.35 6.89 2.80
CA HIS A 34 -2.37 7.94 2.99
C HIS A 34 -1.09 7.59 2.25
N TYR A 35 -0.28 8.58 1.95
CA TYR A 35 1.03 8.37 1.36
C TYR A 35 2.05 9.41 1.79
N GLN A 36 3.33 9.02 1.70
CA GLN A 36 4.48 9.92 1.84
C GLN A 36 5.50 9.56 0.79
N THR A 37 5.86 10.52 -0.04
CA THR A 37 6.97 10.38 -0.97
C THR A 37 8.28 10.70 -0.28
N ILE A 38 9.28 9.84 -0.47
CA ILE A 38 10.63 9.93 0.08
C ILE A 38 11.58 9.84 -1.10
N PRO A 39 12.22 10.92 -1.53
CA PRO A 39 13.26 10.84 -2.55
C PRO A 39 14.39 9.93 -2.08
N VAL A 40 14.79 8.98 -2.89
CA VAL A 40 15.83 8.00 -2.58
C VAL A 40 16.85 7.91 -3.71
N THR A 41 18.02 7.36 -3.40
CA THR A 41 19.16 7.22 -4.31
C THR A 41 19.79 8.55 -4.75
N ALA A 42 20.93 8.48 -5.42
CA ALA A 42 21.57 9.66 -6.01
C ALA A 42 20.75 10.29 -7.17
N PHE A 43 19.76 9.56 -7.68
CA PHE A 43 18.86 10.02 -8.74
C PHE A 43 17.60 10.73 -8.20
N GLU A 44 17.47 10.82 -6.85
CA GLU A 44 16.31 11.44 -6.18
C GLU A 44 14.98 10.86 -6.61
N GLN A 45 14.96 9.55 -6.93
CA GLN A 45 13.77 8.83 -7.34
C GLN A 45 12.71 8.85 -6.23
N ASN A 46 11.45 8.98 -6.63
CA ASN A 46 10.31 9.12 -5.73
C ASN A 46 9.81 7.78 -5.19
N CYS A 47 10.45 7.21 -4.16
CA CYS A 47 9.88 6.11 -3.41
C CYS A 47 8.65 6.59 -2.63
N SER A 48 7.56 5.82 -2.62
CA SER A 48 6.34 6.18 -1.88
C SER A 48 5.98 5.13 -0.84
N VAL A 49 5.78 5.55 0.41
CA VAL A 49 5.17 4.73 1.45
C VAL A 49 3.68 5.00 1.45
N LEU A 50 2.85 3.96 1.23
CA LEU A 50 1.40 4.00 1.25
C LEU A 50 0.88 3.31 2.50
N TRP A 51 -0.20 3.79 3.13
CA TRP A 51 -0.80 3.08 4.26
C TRP A 51 -2.29 3.37 4.42
N CYS A 52 -3.02 2.39 4.96
CA CYS A 52 -4.42 2.53 5.33
C CYS A 52 -4.55 3.14 6.73
N ASP A 53 -5.39 4.17 6.88
CA ASP A 53 -5.61 4.85 8.18
C ASP A 53 -6.30 3.97 9.23
N GLN A 54 -7.04 2.95 8.81
CA GLN A 54 -7.76 2.05 9.72
C GLN A 54 -6.90 0.90 10.24
N THR A 55 -6.07 0.29 9.37
CA THR A 55 -5.30 -0.91 9.70
C THR A 55 -3.84 -0.60 10.04
N GLN A 56 -3.32 0.57 9.66
CA GLN A 56 -1.90 0.94 9.70
C GLN A 56 -1.01 -0.02 8.88
N GLU A 57 -1.61 -0.87 8.05
CA GLU A 57 -0.88 -1.69 7.09
C GLU A 57 -0.38 -0.82 5.95
N ALA A 58 0.88 -1.07 5.55
CA ALA A 58 1.59 -0.26 4.59
C ALA A 58 2.18 -1.07 3.45
N ALA A 59 2.39 -0.41 2.32
CA ALA A 59 3.20 -0.86 1.19
C ALA A 59 4.25 0.20 0.86
N VAL A 60 5.40 -0.25 0.34
CA VAL A 60 6.42 0.64 -0.24
C VAL A 60 6.40 0.48 -1.74
N VAL A 61 6.28 1.59 -2.47
CA VAL A 61 6.39 1.63 -3.94
C VAL A 61 7.80 2.05 -4.30
N ASP A 62 8.46 1.25 -5.13
CA ASP A 62 9.77 1.50 -5.70
C ASP A 62 10.88 1.83 -4.68
N PRO A 63 11.27 0.88 -3.79
CA PRO A 63 12.35 1.07 -2.83
C PRO A 63 13.72 0.92 -3.50
N GLY A 64 14.11 1.90 -4.31
CA GLY A 64 15.36 1.86 -5.09
C GLY A 64 16.64 1.89 -4.26
N GLY A 65 16.59 2.49 -3.06
CA GLY A 65 17.72 2.62 -2.15
C GLY A 65 17.36 3.35 -0.87
N ASP A 66 18.37 3.80 -0.12
CA ASP A 66 18.20 4.55 1.15
C ASP A 66 17.20 3.90 2.12
N LEU A 67 17.26 2.56 2.26
CA LEU A 67 16.29 1.76 2.99
C LEU A 67 16.12 2.21 4.45
N ASP A 68 17.17 2.73 5.08
CA ASP A 68 17.13 3.26 6.45
C ASP A 68 16.16 4.46 6.56
N ARG A 69 16.08 5.31 5.52
CA ARG A 69 15.15 6.44 5.51
C ARG A 69 13.71 5.96 5.41
N ILE A 70 13.46 4.95 4.56
CA ILE A 70 12.14 4.34 4.36
C ILE A 70 11.69 3.63 5.64
N THR A 71 12.50 2.71 6.16
CA THR A 71 12.17 1.91 7.35
C THR A 71 12.07 2.80 8.59
N GLY A 72 12.94 3.80 8.73
CA GLY A 72 12.86 4.78 9.79
C GLY A 72 11.56 5.60 9.76
N PHE A 73 11.05 5.98 8.58
CA PHE A 73 9.74 6.62 8.45
C PHE A 73 8.62 5.68 8.92
N ILE A 74 8.61 4.43 8.43
CA ILE A 74 7.62 3.40 8.77
C ILE A 74 7.56 3.19 10.29
N GLN A 75 8.73 3.04 10.93
CA GLN A 75 8.84 2.85 12.39
C GLN A 75 8.33 4.06 13.17
N ARG A 76 8.75 5.28 12.82
CA ARG A 76 8.27 6.51 13.48
C ARG A 76 6.76 6.70 13.38
N LYS A 77 6.15 6.23 12.30
CA LYS A 77 4.70 6.28 12.09
C LYS A 77 3.94 5.12 12.73
N GLY A 78 4.63 4.09 13.24
CA GLY A 78 4.01 2.90 13.80
C GLY A 78 3.28 2.05 12.75
N LEU A 79 3.74 2.08 11.49
CA LEU A 79 3.13 1.35 10.37
C LEU A 79 3.62 -0.10 10.33
N GLN A 80 2.78 -0.98 9.79
CA GLN A 80 3.09 -2.38 9.55
C GLN A 80 3.35 -2.59 8.05
N LEU A 81 4.61 -2.65 7.64
CA LEU A 81 4.95 -2.93 6.26
C LEU A 81 4.55 -4.36 5.89
N LYS A 82 3.73 -4.51 4.84
CA LYS A 82 3.17 -5.81 4.42
C LYS A 82 3.65 -6.26 3.04
N GLN A 83 4.07 -5.34 2.19
CA GLN A 83 4.46 -5.67 0.82
C GLN A 83 5.27 -4.55 0.17
N ILE A 84 5.99 -4.93 -0.89
CA ILE A 84 6.63 -4.00 -1.83
C ILE A 84 5.82 -4.02 -3.12
N LEU A 85 5.61 -2.85 -3.70
CA LEU A 85 5.00 -2.64 -5.01
C LEU A 85 6.06 -2.09 -5.95
N LEU A 86 6.16 -2.62 -7.15
CA LEU A 86 7.09 -2.12 -8.17
C LEU A 86 6.33 -1.61 -9.38
N THR A 87 6.65 -0.39 -9.81
CA THR A 87 6.17 0.16 -11.09
C THR A 87 6.94 -0.44 -12.23
N HIS A 88 8.26 -0.52 -12.13
CA HIS A 88 9.17 -1.11 -13.12
C HIS A 88 10.51 -1.50 -12.45
N ALA A 89 11.44 -2.08 -13.22
CA ALA A 89 12.62 -2.71 -12.64
C ALA A 89 13.97 -2.03 -12.98
N HIS A 90 14.01 -0.71 -13.18
CA HIS A 90 15.29 0.01 -13.20
C HIS A 90 15.90 0.06 -11.79
N ILE A 91 17.23 0.20 -11.75
CA ILE A 91 18.00 0.08 -10.50
C ILE A 91 17.59 1.10 -9.42
N ASP A 92 17.27 2.31 -9.80
CA ASP A 92 16.86 3.37 -8.90
C ASP A 92 15.44 3.20 -8.34
N HIS A 93 14.62 2.31 -8.93
CA HIS A 93 13.30 1.89 -8.44
C HIS A 93 13.33 0.54 -7.72
N ALA A 94 14.11 -0.42 -8.23
CA ALA A 94 14.09 -1.79 -7.74
C ALA A 94 15.33 -2.21 -6.93
N GLY A 95 16.37 -1.36 -6.87
CA GLY A 95 17.67 -1.74 -6.32
C GLY A 95 17.66 -2.21 -4.87
N GLY A 96 16.82 -1.63 -4.02
CA GLY A 96 16.67 -2.01 -2.61
C GLY A 96 15.68 -3.13 -2.35
N THR A 97 14.92 -3.56 -3.36
CA THR A 97 13.78 -4.47 -3.22
C THR A 97 14.15 -5.81 -2.59
N ALA A 98 15.18 -6.49 -3.12
CA ALA A 98 15.59 -7.80 -2.63
C ALA A 98 16.00 -7.76 -1.14
N THR A 99 16.74 -6.71 -0.76
CA THR A 99 17.19 -6.50 0.62
C THR A 99 15.99 -6.24 1.54
N LEU A 100 15.13 -5.29 1.18
CA LEU A 100 13.97 -4.93 1.99
C LEU A 100 13.00 -6.12 2.15
N ALA A 101 12.73 -6.85 1.07
CA ALA A 101 11.85 -8.02 1.11
C ALA A 101 12.37 -9.11 2.05
N LYS A 102 13.70 -9.37 2.01
CA LYS A 102 14.34 -10.34 2.87
C LYS A 102 14.33 -9.92 4.34
N GLU A 103 14.69 -8.66 4.63
CA GLU A 103 14.78 -8.15 6.01
C GLU A 103 13.42 -8.09 6.71
N GLN A 104 12.37 -7.72 5.96
CA GLN A 104 11.02 -7.58 6.48
C GLN A 104 10.15 -8.84 6.31
N ALA A 105 10.66 -9.87 5.60
CA ALA A 105 9.95 -11.11 5.27
C ALA A 105 8.58 -10.83 4.58
N ILE A 106 8.56 -9.92 3.59
CA ILE A 106 7.36 -9.45 2.90
C ILE A 106 7.40 -9.77 1.40
N PRO A 107 6.23 -9.95 0.75
CA PRO A 107 6.14 -10.22 -0.67
C PRO A 107 6.47 -9.00 -1.53
N ILE A 108 6.93 -9.29 -2.75
CA ILE A 108 7.15 -8.35 -3.85
C ILE A 108 6.02 -8.54 -4.86
N ILE A 109 5.32 -7.44 -5.20
CA ILE A 109 4.18 -7.41 -6.11
C ILE A 109 4.52 -6.48 -7.28
N GLY A 110 4.45 -7.01 -8.49
CA GLY A 110 4.85 -6.30 -9.71
C GLY A 110 6.37 -6.30 -9.95
N PRO A 111 6.78 -5.69 -11.07
CA PRO A 111 5.95 -5.07 -12.10
C PRO A 111 5.20 -6.10 -12.97
N HIS A 112 4.99 -5.82 -14.27
CA HIS A 112 4.58 -6.81 -15.25
C HIS A 112 5.79 -7.66 -15.69
N GLU A 113 5.57 -8.91 -16.10
CA GLU A 113 6.64 -9.84 -16.50
C GLU A 113 7.51 -9.37 -17.66
N GLY A 114 7.07 -8.38 -18.41
CA GLY A 114 7.89 -7.69 -19.43
C GLY A 114 9.20 -7.12 -18.90
N ASP A 115 9.30 -6.92 -17.58
CA ASP A 115 10.50 -6.38 -16.93
C ASP A 115 11.39 -7.47 -16.27
N GLN A 116 11.11 -8.76 -16.48
CA GLN A 116 11.94 -9.83 -15.91
C GLN A 116 13.44 -9.64 -16.22
N PHE A 117 13.78 -9.28 -17.45
CA PHE A 117 15.17 -9.11 -17.87
C PHE A 117 15.87 -7.92 -17.15
N TRP A 118 15.11 -6.88 -16.75
CA TRP A 118 15.65 -5.79 -15.95
C TRP A 118 15.93 -6.26 -14.51
N ILE A 119 15.05 -7.09 -13.93
CA ILE A 119 15.27 -7.68 -12.61
C ILE A 119 16.52 -8.58 -12.63
N ASP A 120 16.65 -9.42 -13.64
CA ASP A 120 17.81 -10.30 -13.80
C ASP A 120 19.12 -9.50 -13.97
N GLY A 121 19.03 -8.31 -14.61
CA GLY A 121 20.15 -7.40 -14.82
C GLY A 121 20.46 -6.43 -13.67
N LEU A 122 19.73 -6.47 -12.55
CA LEU A 122 19.97 -5.54 -11.42
C LEU A 122 21.41 -5.54 -10.88
N PRO A 123 22.11 -6.70 -10.75
CA PRO A 123 23.51 -6.70 -10.34
C PRO A 123 24.43 -5.93 -11.28
N GLU A 124 24.21 -6.04 -12.59
CA GLU A 124 24.97 -5.32 -13.61
C GLU A 124 24.64 -3.83 -13.62
N GLN A 125 23.36 -3.48 -13.49
CA GLN A 125 22.90 -2.10 -13.37
C GLN A 125 23.56 -1.41 -12.16
N SER A 126 23.59 -2.10 -11.00
CA SER A 126 24.20 -1.54 -9.79
C SER A 126 25.69 -1.18 -10.00
N GLN A 127 26.44 -2.06 -10.64
CA GLN A 127 27.85 -1.82 -10.96
C GLN A 127 28.01 -0.65 -11.96
N ARG A 128 27.18 -0.64 -13.01
CA ARG A 128 27.26 0.35 -14.08
C ARG A 128 26.96 1.77 -13.62
N PHE A 129 26.00 1.92 -12.70
CA PHE A 129 25.52 3.21 -12.25
C PHE A 129 26.06 3.61 -10.84
N GLY A 130 26.93 2.77 -10.24
CA GLY A 130 27.53 3.07 -8.95
C GLY A 130 26.56 2.95 -7.77
N PHE A 131 25.53 2.12 -7.90
CA PHE A 131 24.62 1.81 -6.81
C PHE A 131 25.21 0.76 -5.87
N PRO A 132 24.74 0.67 -4.61
CA PRO A 132 25.02 -0.48 -3.76
C PRO A 132 24.69 -1.79 -4.47
N PRO A 133 25.39 -2.90 -4.17
CA PRO A 133 25.11 -4.19 -4.80
C PRO A 133 23.63 -4.57 -4.67
N ALA A 134 22.97 -4.72 -5.79
CA ALA A 134 21.57 -5.14 -5.87
C ALA A 134 21.49 -6.62 -6.26
N GLY A 135 20.63 -7.38 -5.56
CA GLY A 135 20.32 -8.76 -5.91
C GLY A 135 19.14 -8.83 -6.87
N HIS A 136 19.14 -9.84 -7.74
CA HIS A 136 17.93 -10.20 -8.46
C HIS A 136 16.92 -10.86 -7.51
N PHE A 137 15.66 -10.85 -7.90
CA PHE A 137 14.57 -11.49 -7.16
C PHE A 137 13.51 -12.00 -8.15
N THR A 138 12.59 -12.80 -7.67
CA THR A 138 11.38 -13.14 -8.42
C THR A 138 10.20 -12.55 -7.69
N PRO A 139 9.37 -11.72 -8.33
CA PRO A 139 8.14 -11.22 -7.71
C PRO A 139 7.22 -12.37 -7.28
N ASN A 140 6.57 -12.21 -6.13
CA ASN A 140 5.56 -13.15 -5.66
C ASN A 140 4.29 -13.09 -6.52
N ARG A 141 4.08 -11.95 -7.19
CA ARG A 141 2.98 -11.75 -8.14
C ARG A 141 3.40 -10.75 -9.20
N TRP A 142 3.27 -11.14 -10.47
CA TRP A 142 3.30 -10.22 -11.61
C TRP A 142 1.98 -9.47 -11.73
N LEU A 143 1.99 -8.30 -12.33
CA LEU A 143 0.81 -7.44 -12.48
C LEU A 143 0.44 -7.23 -13.94
N HIS A 144 -0.87 -7.26 -14.21
CA HIS A 144 -1.45 -7.06 -15.55
C HIS A 144 -2.41 -5.86 -15.56
N ASP A 145 -2.75 -5.39 -16.75
CA ASP A 145 -3.74 -4.32 -16.89
C ASP A 145 -5.09 -4.73 -16.29
N GLY A 146 -5.68 -3.83 -15.51
CA GLY A 146 -6.94 -4.09 -14.82
C GLY A 146 -6.83 -4.84 -13.50
N ASP A 147 -5.64 -5.31 -13.11
CA ASP A 147 -5.42 -5.89 -11.79
C ASP A 147 -5.71 -4.89 -10.67
N THR A 148 -5.82 -5.40 -9.46
CA THR A 148 -5.92 -4.59 -8.24
C THR A 148 -4.92 -5.05 -7.20
N VAL A 149 -4.46 -4.10 -6.38
CA VAL A 149 -3.60 -4.36 -5.21
C VAL A 149 -4.24 -3.72 -3.99
N GLN A 150 -4.23 -4.43 -2.87
CA GLN A 150 -4.82 -3.96 -1.62
C GLN A 150 -3.73 -3.51 -0.64
N VAL A 151 -3.92 -2.34 -0.02
CA VAL A 151 -3.10 -1.83 1.08
C VAL A 151 -4.00 -1.63 2.29
N GLY A 152 -3.93 -2.55 3.25
CA GLY A 152 -4.94 -2.63 4.32
C GLY A 152 -6.33 -2.79 3.73
N ASN A 153 -7.24 -1.87 4.04
CA ASN A 153 -8.60 -1.84 3.49
C ASN A 153 -8.74 -0.96 2.24
N CYS A 154 -7.64 -0.36 1.76
CA CYS A 154 -7.65 0.53 0.58
C CYS A 154 -7.28 -0.24 -0.69
N LEU A 155 -7.91 0.08 -1.81
CA LEU A 155 -7.71 -0.59 -3.08
C LEU A 155 -7.01 0.33 -4.09
N LEU A 156 -5.99 -0.21 -4.77
CA LEU A 156 -5.32 0.42 -5.90
C LEU A 156 -5.69 -0.33 -7.18
N SER A 157 -6.03 0.40 -8.23
CA SER A 157 -6.15 -0.14 -9.58
C SER A 157 -4.77 -0.15 -10.26
N VAL A 158 -4.50 -1.17 -11.06
CA VAL A 158 -3.26 -1.31 -11.83
C VAL A 158 -3.53 -1.01 -13.29
N ARG A 159 -2.63 -0.27 -13.92
CA ARG A 159 -2.60 -0.07 -15.38
C ARG A 159 -1.23 -0.46 -15.92
N HIS A 160 -1.21 -1.32 -16.92
CA HIS A 160 0.00 -1.63 -17.67
C HIS A 160 0.26 -0.51 -18.68
N CYS A 161 1.38 0.18 -18.53
CA CYS A 161 1.76 1.36 -19.31
C CYS A 161 3.14 1.16 -19.94
N PRO A 162 3.29 0.20 -20.89
CA PRO A 162 4.59 -0.06 -21.51
C PRO A 162 5.05 1.16 -22.33
N GLY A 163 6.34 1.49 -22.19
CA GLY A 163 6.96 2.62 -22.87
C GLY A 163 8.37 2.82 -22.35
N HIS A 164 8.52 3.42 -21.16
CA HIS A 164 9.80 3.58 -20.47
C HIS A 164 10.46 2.22 -20.23
N THR A 165 9.72 1.23 -19.73
CA THR A 165 10.07 -0.19 -19.80
C THR A 165 8.89 -1.01 -20.34
N PRO A 166 9.14 -2.22 -20.88
CA PRO A 166 8.06 -3.09 -21.36
C PRO A 166 7.10 -3.56 -20.28
N GLY A 167 7.58 -3.68 -19.04
CA GLY A 167 6.80 -4.16 -17.90
C GLY A 167 6.27 -3.06 -16.99
N HIS A 168 6.35 -1.79 -17.39
CA HIS A 168 5.94 -0.67 -16.55
C HIS A 168 4.45 -0.72 -16.19
N VAL A 169 4.13 -0.56 -14.90
CA VAL A 169 2.76 -0.45 -14.39
C VAL A 169 2.59 0.83 -13.56
N VAL A 170 1.35 1.29 -13.47
CA VAL A 170 0.94 2.44 -12.67
C VAL A 170 -0.07 1.97 -11.64
N PHE A 171 0.06 2.46 -10.39
CA PHE A 171 -0.92 2.24 -9.33
C PHE A 171 -1.79 3.49 -9.17
N TYR A 172 -3.11 3.34 -9.25
CA TYR A 172 -4.05 4.44 -9.09
C TYR A 172 -5.02 4.18 -7.94
N SER A 173 -5.11 5.15 -7.04
CA SER A 173 -6.13 5.17 -5.98
C SER A 173 -7.27 6.10 -6.38
N PRO A 174 -8.46 5.57 -6.70
CA PRO A 174 -9.63 6.40 -7.02
C PRO A 174 -10.12 7.19 -5.80
N GLU A 175 -9.90 6.66 -4.61
CA GLU A 175 -10.34 7.25 -3.35
C GLU A 175 -9.68 8.61 -3.07
N ILE A 176 -8.36 8.70 -3.24
CA ILE A 176 -7.59 9.93 -3.03
C ILE A 176 -7.21 10.61 -4.35
N GLN A 177 -7.69 10.09 -5.51
CA GLN A 177 -7.41 10.57 -6.85
C GLN A 177 -5.91 10.77 -7.13
N ARG A 178 -5.10 9.77 -6.76
CA ARG A 178 -3.64 9.77 -6.92
C ARG A 178 -3.17 8.57 -7.72
N ALA A 179 -2.19 8.83 -8.59
CA ALA A 179 -1.44 7.80 -9.30
C ALA A 179 0.03 7.80 -8.83
N PHE A 180 0.58 6.60 -8.66
CA PHE A 180 2.00 6.36 -8.40
C PHE A 180 2.54 5.77 -9.70
N VAL A 181 3.25 6.62 -10.44
CA VAL A 181 3.45 6.42 -11.87
C VAL A 181 4.85 5.94 -12.24
N GLY A 182 5.81 5.91 -11.30
CA GLY A 182 7.20 5.67 -11.67
C GLY A 182 7.68 6.71 -12.70
N ASP A 183 8.17 6.24 -13.84
CA ASP A 183 8.81 7.04 -14.90
C ASP A 183 7.97 7.11 -16.20
N VAL A 184 6.69 7.41 -16.10
CA VAL A 184 5.82 7.66 -17.28
C VAL A 184 5.61 9.14 -17.53
#